data_a66e872cf525a923e033d9a7ca2e56da
#
_entry.id   a66e872cf525a923e033d9a7ca2e56da
#
_cell.length_a   1.000
_cell.length_b   1.000
_cell.length_c   1.000
_cell.angle_alpha   90.00
_cell.angle_beta   90.00
_cell.angle_gamma   90.00
#
_symmetry.space_group_name_H-M   'P 1'
#
loop_
_entity.id
_entity.type
_entity.pdbx_description
1 polymer ?
#
loop_
_entity_poly.entity_id
_entity_poly.type
_entity_poly.pdbx_seq_one_letter_code
_entity_poly.pdbx_strand_id
1 'polypeptide(L)'
;MAAAIGLRFYKASAHRRGAKNDEPCDPADLNIALPAYLQQFVSTHIASKQDPERERSWYFEDLLSNAPNSVTGYVHYGTFGFESRFKNTKTGKATYNRQVEDVEEIPLFFEFWSPENDNFSMLEFQSFQGRSCVTLVVGDLRTGFEAANPGYVLRIEKLTGFDSPTSLYASSPVKKLTLVQHRVSADKFTTYGMSGSPGGYDFEVGFKARRGGHLGALSEVTGGLSRTDKGLVIFRGEEFEEAVATVLIGKRQR
;
A
#
# COMPACT_ATOMS: atom_id res chain seq x y z
N MET A 1 -4.35 1.39 -27.33
CA MET A 1 -3.52 1.00 -26.17
C MET A 1 -4.43 0.29 -25.19
N ALA A 2 -4.05 -0.89 -24.70
CA ALA A 2 -4.84 -1.56 -23.67
C ALA A 2 -4.80 -0.75 -22.37
N ALA A 3 -5.94 -0.62 -21.70
CA ALA A 3 -6.03 0.03 -20.40
C ALA A 3 -5.23 -0.79 -19.38
N ALA A 4 -4.37 -0.13 -18.58
CA ALA A 4 -3.62 -0.80 -17.53
C ALA A 4 -4.53 -0.93 -16.29
N ILE A 5 -5.01 -2.15 -16.03
CA ILE A 5 -5.71 -2.51 -14.79
C ILE A 5 -4.71 -3.18 -13.86
N GLY A 6 -4.73 -2.84 -12.59
CA GLY A 6 -3.91 -3.46 -11.56
C GLY A 6 -4.74 -3.78 -10.33
N LEU A 7 -4.38 -4.84 -9.61
CA LEU A 7 -4.91 -5.19 -8.29
C LEU A 7 -3.84 -4.97 -7.24
N ARG A 8 -4.26 -4.53 -6.06
CA ARG A 8 -3.40 -4.32 -4.90
C ARG A 8 -4.02 -5.02 -3.71
N PHE A 9 -3.22 -5.84 -3.06
CA PHE A 9 -3.63 -6.62 -1.90
C PHE A 9 -2.94 -6.08 -0.65
N TYR A 10 -3.69 -6.06 0.44
CA TYR A 10 -3.20 -5.65 1.75
C TYR A 10 -3.71 -6.64 2.80
N LYS A 11 -2.87 -6.88 3.81
CA LYS A 11 -3.25 -7.56 5.06
C LYS A 11 -3.53 -6.47 6.10
N ALA A 12 -4.70 -6.52 6.71
CA ALA A 12 -5.09 -5.65 7.80
C ALA A 12 -5.18 -6.46 9.10
N SER A 13 -4.58 -5.98 10.17
CA SER A 13 -4.64 -6.62 11.51
C SER A 13 -4.65 -5.57 12.61
N ALA A 14 -5.36 -5.87 13.69
CA ALA A 14 -5.44 -5.01 14.86
C ALA A 14 -4.32 -5.33 15.86
N HIS A 15 -3.66 -4.32 16.39
CA HIS A 15 -2.58 -4.45 17.35
C HIS A 15 -2.80 -3.52 18.54
N ARG A 16 -2.38 -3.94 19.73
CA ARG A 16 -2.44 -3.09 20.91
C ARG A 16 -1.42 -1.96 20.80
N ARG A 17 -1.86 -0.72 21.01
CA ARG A 17 -0.99 0.46 20.95
C ARG A 17 0.13 0.37 21.99
N GLY A 18 1.38 0.49 21.56
CA GLY A 18 2.55 0.43 22.44
C GLY A 18 2.94 -0.96 22.92
N ALA A 19 2.33 -2.04 22.41
CA ALA A 19 2.78 -3.39 22.71
C ALA A 19 4.20 -3.64 22.18
N LYS A 20 5.02 -4.37 22.97
CA LYS A 20 6.41 -4.70 22.59
C LYS A 20 6.49 -5.85 21.58
N ASN A 21 5.52 -6.75 21.59
CA ASN A 21 5.39 -7.84 20.64
C ASN A 21 4.52 -7.38 19.45
N ASP A 22 4.86 -7.85 18.29
CA ASP A 22 4.22 -7.46 17.01
C ASP A 22 3.07 -8.39 16.62
N GLU A 23 2.46 -9.06 17.58
CA GLU A 23 1.37 -10.00 17.35
C GLU A 23 0.02 -9.27 17.23
N PRO A 24 -0.85 -9.71 16.31
CA PRO A 24 -2.23 -9.23 16.26
C PRO A 24 -2.95 -9.54 17.57
N CYS A 25 -3.81 -8.61 18.01
CA CYS A 25 -4.63 -8.83 19.20
C CYS A 25 -5.73 -9.86 18.97
N ASP A 26 -6.25 -10.42 20.05
CA ASP A 26 -7.45 -11.25 20.00
C ASP A 26 -8.64 -10.38 19.55
N PRO A 27 -9.44 -10.81 18.56
CA PRO A 27 -10.66 -10.10 18.17
C PRO A 27 -11.64 -9.84 19.30
N ALA A 28 -11.65 -10.69 20.35
CA ALA A 28 -12.50 -10.52 21.53
C ALA A 28 -12.10 -9.31 22.41
N ASP A 29 -10.87 -8.82 22.29
CA ASP A 29 -10.39 -7.64 23.01
C ASP A 29 -10.87 -6.32 22.39
N LEU A 30 -11.42 -6.36 21.18
CA LEU A 30 -11.85 -5.19 20.43
C LEU A 30 -13.30 -4.82 20.76
N ASN A 31 -13.60 -3.53 20.83
CA ASN A 31 -15.00 -3.06 20.93
C ASN A 31 -15.81 -3.47 19.69
N ILE A 32 -15.18 -3.42 18.53
CA ILE A 32 -15.74 -3.87 17.25
C ILE A 32 -14.67 -4.71 16.55
N ALA A 33 -14.95 -5.99 16.34
CA ALA A 33 -14.07 -6.89 15.62
C ALA A 33 -13.83 -6.42 14.17
N LEU A 34 -12.64 -6.66 13.64
CA LEU A 34 -12.24 -6.14 12.32
C LEU A 34 -13.20 -6.47 11.20
N PRO A 35 -13.74 -7.71 11.05
CA PRO A 35 -14.71 -8.01 9.99
C PRO A 35 -15.98 -7.15 10.08
N ALA A 36 -16.56 -7.02 11.28
CA ALA A 36 -17.75 -6.21 11.52
C ALA A 36 -17.47 -4.71 11.27
N TYR A 37 -16.29 -4.23 11.69
CA TYR A 37 -15.87 -2.87 11.42
C TYR A 37 -15.75 -2.59 9.91
N LEU A 38 -15.18 -3.49 9.12
CA LEU A 38 -15.05 -3.31 7.67
C LEU A 38 -16.41 -3.20 6.99
N GLN A 39 -17.39 -4.02 7.38
CA GLN A 39 -18.76 -3.92 6.88
C GLN A 39 -19.42 -2.60 7.26
N GLN A 40 -19.27 -2.18 8.53
CA GLN A 40 -19.78 -0.91 9.01
C GLN A 40 -19.13 0.26 8.28
N PHE A 41 -17.83 0.22 8.06
CA PHE A 41 -17.08 1.24 7.33
C PHE A 41 -17.62 1.43 5.92
N VAL A 42 -17.83 0.34 5.18
CA VAL A 42 -18.41 0.40 3.83
C VAL A 42 -19.82 1.00 3.87
N SER A 43 -20.67 0.53 4.78
CA SER A 43 -22.08 0.99 4.88
C SER A 43 -22.22 2.46 5.29
N THR A 44 -21.24 3.00 6.00
CA THR A 44 -21.25 4.42 6.44
C THR A 44 -20.61 5.38 5.44
N HIS A 45 -19.90 4.88 4.43
CA HIS A 45 -19.23 5.69 3.41
C HIS A 45 -19.87 5.54 2.02
N ILE A 46 -21.21 5.53 1.98
CA ILE A 46 -22.01 5.49 0.74
C ILE A 46 -22.28 6.88 0.15
N ALA A 47 -22.04 7.94 0.91
CA ALA A 47 -22.12 9.32 0.42
C ALA A 47 -20.73 9.79 -0.02
N SER A 48 -20.68 10.58 -1.09
CA SER A 48 -19.42 11.11 -1.61
C SER A 48 -18.68 11.93 -0.54
N LYS A 49 -17.47 11.47 -0.22
CA LYS A 49 -16.53 12.18 0.65
C LYS A 49 -15.55 12.94 -0.21
N GLN A 50 -15.42 14.24 0.03
CA GLN A 50 -14.50 15.11 -0.70
C GLN A 50 -13.27 15.42 0.14
N ASP A 51 -12.11 15.40 -0.51
CA ASP A 51 -10.83 15.91 -0.01
C ASP A 51 -10.42 17.11 -0.89
N PRO A 52 -10.78 18.35 -0.50
CA PRO A 52 -10.52 19.54 -1.31
C PRO A 52 -9.04 19.85 -1.47
N GLU A 53 -8.20 19.50 -0.49
CA GLU A 53 -6.75 19.74 -0.55
C GLU A 53 -6.07 18.90 -1.64
N ARG A 54 -6.60 17.70 -1.88
CA ARG A 54 -6.10 16.80 -2.92
C ARG A 54 -6.93 16.84 -4.19
N GLU A 55 -8.04 17.57 -4.20
CA GLU A 55 -8.99 17.62 -5.31
C GLU A 55 -9.51 16.21 -5.67
N ARG A 56 -9.91 15.43 -4.64
CA ARG A 56 -10.34 14.04 -4.77
C ARG A 56 -11.64 13.81 -4.03
N SER A 57 -12.43 12.86 -4.56
CA SER A 57 -13.62 12.33 -3.89
C SER A 57 -13.63 10.82 -3.93
N TRP A 58 -14.33 10.20 -3.00
CA TRP A 58 -14.57 8.77 -3.01
C TRP A 58 -15.79 8.40 -2.17
N TYR A 59 -16.44 7.28 -2.52
CA TYR A 59 -17.52 6.64 -1.77
C TYR A 59 -17.72 5.22 -2.27
N PHE A 60 -18.40 4.39 -1.49
CA PHE A 60 -18.76 3.03 -1.89
C PHE A 60 -20.14 3.02 -2.54
N GLU A 61 -20.27 2.29 -3.64
CA GLU A 61 -21.52 2.08 -4.36
C GLU A 61 -21.54 0.69 -4.99
N ASP A 62 -22.69 0.27 -5.50
CA ASP A 62 -22.87 -0.97 -6.24
C ASP A 62 -22.29 -2.20 -5.52
N LEU A 63 -22.73 -2.41 -4.26
CA LEU A 63 -22.29 -3.58 -3.49
C LEU A 63 -22.75 -4.86 -4.19
N LEU A 64 -21.81 -5.72 -4.54
CA LEU A 64 -22.04 -7.00 -5.22
C LEU A 64 -22.32 -8.12 -4.23
N SER A 65 -21.71 -8.07 -3.04
CA SER A 65 -21.89 -9.02 -1.96
C SER A 65 -21.68 -8.36 -0.61
N ASN A 66 -22.46 -8.77 0.39
CA ASN A 66 -22.29 -8.37 1.78
C ASN A 66 -22.58 -9.60 2.66
N ALA A 67 -21.59 -10.48 2.75
CA ALA A 67 -21.63 -11.68 3.60
C ALA A 67 -20.90 -11.39 4.93
N PRO A 68 -21.12 -12.19 6.00
CA PRO A 68 -20.51 -11.94 7.31
C PRO A 68 -18.99 -11.74 7.29
N ASN A 69 -18.28 -12.41 6.39
CA ASN A 69 -16.81 -12.36 6.30
C ASN A 69 -16.29 -11.71 5.02
N SER A 70 -17.19 -11.15 4.16
CA SER A 70 -16.78 -10.54 2.90
C SER A 70 -17.74 -9.43 2.50
N VAL A 71 -17.19 -8.31 2.05
CA VAL A 71 -17.92 -7.24 1.38
C VAL A 71 -17.20 -6.87 0.11
N THR A 72 -17.93 -6.87 -1.02
CA THR A 72 -17.40 -6.57 -2.34
C THR A 72 -18.28 -5.56 -3.07
N GLY A 73 -17.69 -4.75 -3.93
CA GLY A 73 -18.41 -3.75 -4.71
C GLY A 73 -17.46 -2.81 -5.45
N TYR A 74 -17.89 -1.58 -5.60
CA TYR A 74 -17.09 -0.55 -6.23
C TYR A 74 -16.87 0.65 -5.31
N VAL A 75 -15.65 1.20 -5.38
CA VAL A 75 -15.33 2.54 -4.87
C VAL A 75 -15.36 3.48 -6.05
N HIS A 76 -16.25 4.45 -6.02
CA HIS A 76 -16.27 5.55 -6.96
C HIS A 76 -15.18 6.54 -6.56
N TYR A 77 -14.16 6.65 -7.40
CA TYR A 77 -13.02 7.52 -7.17
C TYR A 77 -13.08 8.70 -8.15
N GLY A 78 -13.20 9.90 -7.60
CA GLY A 78 -13.39 11.13 -8.33
C GLY A 78 -12.17 12.05 -8.32
N THR A 79 -12.05 12.83 -9.37
CA THR A 79 -11.11 13.97 -9.49
C THR A 79 -11.87 15.21 -9.88
N PHE A 80 -11.58 16.35 -9.26
CA PHE A 80 -12.18 17.66 -9.55
C PHE A 80 -11.13 18.78 -9.46
N GLY A 81 -11.54 20.04 -9.50
CA GLY A 81 -10.65 21.19 -9.30
C GLY A 81 -9.99 21.72 -10.57
N PHE A 82 -10.36 21.25 -11.76
CA PHE A 82 -9.81 21.77 -13.01
C PHE A 82 -10.82 21.77 -14.15
N GLU A 83 -10.68 22.73 -15.05
CA GLU A 83 -11.46 22.80 -16.28
C GLU A 83 -10.86 21.91 -17.36
N SER A 84 -11.72 21.25 -18.14
CA SER A 84 -11.29 20.46 -19.28
C SER A 84 -12.37 20.40 -20.37
N ARG A 85 -11.97 20.00 -21.56
CA ARG A 85 -12.87 19.90 -22.71
C ARG A 85 -12.86 18.47 -23.28
N PHE A 86 -14.00 17.83 -23.26
CA PHE A 86 -14.18 16.53 -23.88
C PHE A 86 -14.49 16.70 -25.37
N LYS A 87 -13.79 15.93 -26.20
CA LYS A 87 -14.02 15.87 -27.64
C LYS A 87 -14.27 14.44 -28.07
N ASN A 88 -15.25 14.27 -28.96
CA ASN A 88 -15.46 12.98 -29.62
C ASN A 88 -14.27 12.71 -30.57
N THR A 89 -13.60 11.58 -30.38
CA THR A 89 -12.40 11.22 -31.16
C THR A 89 -12.66 10.98 -32.64
N LYS A 90 -13.90 10.61 -33.02
CA LYS A 90 -14.28 10.35 -34.42
C LYS A 90 -14.68 11.63 -35.14
N THR A 91 -15.40 12.54 -34.48
CA THR A 91 -15.95 13.74 -35.10
C THR A 91 -15.12 15.00 -34.85
N GLY A 92 -14.20 14.97 -33.87
CA GLY A 92 -13.42 16.11 -33.40
C GLY A 92 -14.25 17.19 -32.70
N LYS A 93 -15.59 17.04 -32.60
CA LYS A 93 -16.48 18.03 -31.98
C LYS A 93 -16.38 17.93 -30.44
N ALA A 94 -16.49 19.10 -29.79
CA ALA A 94 -16.63 19.15 -28.33
C ALA A 94 -17.98 18.56 -27.93
N THR A 95 -17.96 17.71 -26.89
CA THR A 95 -19.17 17.07 -26.34
C THR A 95 -19.55 17.65 -24.99
N TYR A 96 -18.55 18.07 -24.21
CA TYR A 96 -18.76 18.62 -22.89
C TYR A 96 -17.59 19.53 -22.48
N ASN A 97 -17.86 20.61 -21.79
CA ASN A 97 -16.84 21.45 -21.14
C ASN A 97 -17.01 21.27 -19.62
N ARG A 98 -16.06 20.57 -19.01
CA ARG A 98 -15.99 20.34 -17.58
C ARG A 98 -15.68 21.63 -16.84
N GLN A 99 -16.44 21.92 -15.80
CA GLN A 99 -16.22 23.04 -14.88
C GLN A 99 -15.35 22.56 -13.71
N VAL A 100 -14.86 23.50 -12.90
CA VAL A 100 -14.01 23.21 -11.72
C VAL A 100 -14.71 22.31 -10.71
N GLU A 101 -16.03 22.49 -10.56
CA GLU A 101 -16.88 21.74 -9.62
C GLU A 101 -17.29 20.35 -10.12
N ASP A 102 -17.08 20.07 -11.41
CA ASP A 102 -17.44 18.77 -11.98
C ASP A 102 -16.46 17.70 -11.53
N VAL A 103 -16.99 16.58 -11.06
CA VAL A 103 -16.21 15.42 -10.64
C VAL A 103 -16.13 14.41 -11.78
N GLU A 104 -14.93 14.02 -12.18
CA GLU A 104 -14.71 12.87 -13.06
C GLU A 104 -14.54 11.62 -12.21
N GLU A 105 -15.52 10.74 -12.20
CA GLU A 105 -15.53 9.52 -11.41
C GLU A 105 -15.24 8.29 -12.24
N ILE A 106 -14.53 7.34 -11.62
CA ILE A 106 -14.32 5.99 -12.15
C ILE A 106 -14.66 4.96 -11.07
N PRO A 107 -15.42 3.90 -11.39
CA PRO A 107 -15.64 2.79 -10.50
C PRO A 107 -14.37 1.92 -10.43
N LEU A 108 -13.89 1.65 -9.21
CA LEU A 108 -12.76 0.78 -8.93
C LEU A 108 -13.25 -0.36 -8.04
N PHE A 109 -13.07 -1.60 -8.47
CA PHE A 109 -13.47 -2.76 -7.69
C PHE A 109 -12.72 -2.82 -6.35
N PHE A 110 -13.42 -3.27 -5.29
CA PHE A 110 -12.83 -3.60 -4.01
C PHE A 110 -13.40 -4.90 -3.46
N GLU A 111 -12.60 -5.58 -2.67
CA GLU A 111 -13.02 -6.68 -1.83
C GLU A 111 -12.35 -6.59 -0.46
N PHE A 112 -13.13 -6.70 0.62
CA PHE A 112 -12.65 -6.91 1.98
C PHE A 112 -13.12 -8.28 2.42
N TRP A 113 -12.18 -9.15 2.73
CA TRP A 113 -12.44 -10.52 3.12
C TRP A 113 -11.69 -10.87 4.40
N SER A 114 -12.36 -11.54 5.32
CA SER A 114 -11.82 -11.98 6.60
C SER A 114 -11.92 -13.49 6.69
N PRO A 115 -10.79 -14.22 6.79
CA PRO A 115 -10.82 -15.66 7.02
C PRO A 115 -11.53 -15.98 8.34
N GLU A 116 -12.22 -17.12 8.39
CA GLU A 116 -12.76 -17.61 9.65
C GLU A 116 -11.62 -18.02 10.60
N ASN A 117 -11.75 -17.64 11.87
CA ASN A 117 -10.79 -17.94 12.94
C ASN A 117 -9.39 -17.32 12.81
N ASP A 118 -9.22 -16.30 11.98
CA ASP A 118 -7.97 -15.56 11.85
C ASP A 118 -8.07 -14.15 12.43
N ASN A 119 -6.93 -13.59 12.83
CA ASN A 119 -6.81 -12.25 13.43
C ASN A 119 -6.46 -11.18 12.39
N PHE A 120 -6.79 -11.41 11.10
CA PHE A 120 -6.53 -10.46 10.04
C PHE A 120 -7.66 -10.44 9.01
N SER A 121 -7.67 -9.41 8.19
CA SER A 121 -8.52 -9.32 7.00
C SER A 121 -7.66 -8.99 5.79
N MET A 122 -8.14 -9.41 4.63
CA MET A 122 -7.56 -9.08 3.34
C MET A 122 -8.33 -7.93 2.71
N LEU A 123 -7.61 -6.94 2.19
CA LEU A 123 -8.18 -5.82 1.47
C LEU A 123 -7.64 -5.85 0.05
N GLU A 124 -8.54 -5.91 -0.92
CA GLU A 124 -8.21 -5.83 -2.34
C GLU A 124 -8.77 -4.55 -2.94
N PHE A 125 -7.96 -3.88 -3.76
CA PHE A 125 -8.35 -2.68 -4.48
C PHE A 125 -7.87 -2.72 -5.92
N GLN A 126 -8.78 -2.42 -6.83
CA GLN A 126 -8.46 -2.18 -8.22
C GLN A 126 -7.79 -0.82 -8.41
N SER A 127 -6.92 -0.74 -9.40
CA SER A 127 -6.41 0.53 -9.94
C SER A 127 -6.55 0.55 -11.47
N PHE A 128 -6.78 1.73 -12.02
CA PHE A 128 -6.97 1.92 -13.46
C PHE A 128 -6.08 3.04 -13.97
N GLN A 129 -5.19 2.75 -14.92
CA GLN A 129 -4.26 3.73 -15.52
C GLN A 129 -3.50 4.59 -14.49
N GLY A 130 -3.10 3.99 -13.36
CA GLY A 130 -2.40 4.67 -12.27
C GLY A 130 -3.32 5.37 -11.25
N ARG A 131 -4.61 5.52 -11.52
CA ARG A 131 -5.61 6.05 -10.57
C ARG A 131 -5.94 4.98 -9.52
N SER A 132 -6.01 5.36 -8.26
CA SER A 132 -6.26 4.46 -7.13
C SER A 132 -6.84 5.22 -5.95
N CYS A 133 -7.86 4.66 -5.32
CA CYS A 133 -8.50 5.19 -4.11
C CYS A 133 -7.78 4.80 -2.81
N VAL A 134 -6.80 3.90 -2.87
CA VAL A 134 -6.20 3.22 -1.70
C VAL A 134 -5.76 4.19 -0.60
N THR A 135 -5.01 5.23 -0.96
CA THR A 135 -4.46 6.17 0.04
C THR A 135 -5.55 6.88 0.83
N LEU A 136 -6.67 7.25 0.18
CA LEU A 136 -7.80 7.91 0.81
C LEU A 136 -8.58 6.93 1.69
N VAL A 137 -8.98 5.80 1.12
CA VAL A 137 -9.78 4.78 1.82
C VAL A 137 -9.02 4.21 3.03
N VAL A 138 -7.75 3.84 2.86
CA VAL A 138 -6.92 3.27 3.93
C VAL A 138 -6.66 4.29 5.05
N GLY A 139 -6.47 5.56 4.72
CA GLY A 139 -6.33 6.63 5.70
C GLY A 139 -7.55 6.74 6.62
N ASP A 140 -8.74 6.81 6.01
CA ASP A 140 -9.99 6.90 6.74
C ASP A 140 -10.33 5.61 7.50
N LEU A 141 -10.04 4.45 6.90
CA LEU A 141 -10.23 3.15 7.53
C LEU A 141 -9.42 3.03 8.84
N ARG A 142 -8.15 3.45 8.84
CA ARG A 142 -7.31 3.48 10.05
C ARG A 142 -7.87 4.42 11.10
N THR A 143 -8.14 5.66 10.72
CA THR A 143 -8.63 6.68 11.64
C THR A 143 -9.94 6.26 12.30
N GLY A 144 -10.89 5.75 11.52
CA GLY A 144 -12.16 5.27 12.02
C GLY A 144 -12.05 4.04 12.91
N PHE A 145 -11.17 3.07 12.54
CA PHE A 145 -10.92 1.90 13.37
C PHE A 145 -10.35 2.26 14.74
N GLU A 146 -9.35 3.15 14.77
CA GLU A 146 -8.71 3.59 16.02
C GLU A 146 -9.68 4.40 16.91
N ALA A 147 -10.61 5.13 16.32
CA ALA A 147 -11.67 5.80 17.06
C ALA A 147 -12.69 4.81 17.64
N ALA A 148 -13.05 3.76 16.91
CA ALA A 148 -13.97 2.71 17.35
C ALA A 148 -13.35 1.77 18.41
N ASN A 149 -12.02 1.58 18.37
CA ASN A 149 -11.26 0.69 19.24
C ASN A 149 -10.13 1.46 19.97
N PRO A 150 -10.44 2.30 20.98
CA PRO A 150 -9.41 3.04 21.72
C PRO A 150 -8.37 2.12 22.34
N GLY A 151 -7.10 2.45 22.18
CA GLY A 151 -5.98 1.64 22.66
C GLY A 151 -5.45 0.61 21.65
N TYR A 152 -6.07 0.51 20.50
CA TYR A 152 -5.62 -0.35 19.40
C TYR A 152 -5.27 0.48 18.16
N VAL A 153 -4.45 -0.09 17.28
CA VAL A 153 -4.07 0.47 15.98
C VAL A 153 -4.35 -0.55 14.88
N LEU A 154 -4.80 -0.07 13.73
CA LEU A 154 -4.98 -0.90 12.56
C LEU A 154 -3.71 -0.86 11.70
N ARG A 155 -2.98 -1.97 11.64
CA ARG A 155 -1.87 -2.13 10.70
C ARG A 155 -2.39 -2.64 9.37
N ILE A 156 -1.99 -1.97 8.31
CA ILE A 156 -2.34 -2.36 6.95
C ILE A 156 -1.05 -2.46 6.17
N GLU A 157 -0.68 -3.68 5.85
CA GLU A 157 0.55 -4.04 5.16
C GLU A 157 0.24 -4.41 3.71
N LYS A 158 0.97 -3.81 2.79
CA LYS A 158 0.84 -4.16 1.39
C LYS A 158 1.42 -5.55 1.14
N LEU A 159 0.59 -6.46 0.63
CA LEU A 159 1.07 -7.74 0.17
C LEU A 159 1.71 -7.56 -1.22
N THR A 160 2.98 -7.85 -1.27
CA THR A 160 3.71 -7.99 -2.51
C THR A 160 3.92 -9.47 -2.73
N GLY A 161 3.63 -9.99 -3.93
CA GLY A 161 3.81 -11.42 -4.25
C GLY A 161 5.27 -11.90 -4.20
N PHE A 162 6.12 -11.18 -3.45
CA PHE A 162 7.56 -11.43 -3.35
C PHE A 162 7.94 -12.47 -2.30
N ASP A 163 7.02 -12.81 -1.38
CA ASP A 163 7.31 -13.71 -0.27
C ASP A 163 7.19 -15.19 -0.65
N SER A 164 6.76 -15.49 -1.87
CA SER A 164 6.74 -16.85 -2.41
C SER A 164 7.90 -17.08 -3.38
N PRO A 165 8.69 -18.17 -3.21
CA PRO A 165 9.71 -18.58 -4.20
C PRO A 165 9.14 -18.84 -5.59
N THR A 166 7.83 -19.10 -5.69
CA THR A 166 7.08 -19.30 -6.94
C THR A 166 6.42 -18.02 -7.45
N SER A 167 6.74 -16.85 -6.89
CA SER A 167 6.11 -15.60 -7.30
C SER A 167 6.38 -15.33 -8.78
N LEU A 168 5.37 -14.78 -9.47
CA LEU A 168 5.47 -14.33 -10.87
C LEU A 168 6.62 -13.33 -11.11
N TYR A 169 7.16 -12.77 -10.04
CA TYR A 169 8.23 -11.78 -10.08
C TYR A 169 9.59 -12.34 -9.70
N ALA A 170 9.69 -13.62 -9.29
CA ALA A 170 10.94 -14.24 -8.88
C ALA A 170 12.04 -14.11 -9.94
N SER A 171 11.67 -14.21 -11.22
CA SER A 171 12.55 -14.03 -12.37
C SER A 171 12.74 -12.58 -12.82
N SER A 172 12.05 -11.61 -12.18
CA SER A 172 12.13 -10.21 -12.61
C SER A 172 13.50 -9.62 -12.33
N PRO A 173 14.11 -8.91 -13.32
CA PRO A 173 15.43 -8.32 -13.13
C PRO A 173 15.40 -7.16 -12.14
N VAL A 174 16.27 -7.21 -11.14
CA VAL A 174 16.43 -6.16 -10.12
C VAL A 174 17.26 -5.02 -10.69
N LYS A 175 16.73 -3.79 -10.62
CA LYS A 175 17.38 -2.56 -11.08
C LYS A 175 18.06 -1.78 -9.96
N LYS A 176 17.49 -1.83 -8.76
CA LYS A 176 18.04 -1.19 -7.57
C LYS A 176 17.75 -2.08 -6.36
N LEU A 177 18.72 -2.22 -5.49
CA LEU A 177 18.56 -2.78 -4.15
C LEU A 177 19.00 -1.70 -3.16
N THR A 178 18.17 -1.42 -2.17
CA THR A 178 18.49 -0.49 -1.08
C THR A 178 18.32 -1.25 0.23
N LEU A 179 19.36 -1.25 1.05
CA LEU A 179 19.34 -1.75 2.41
C LEU A 179 19.26 -0.55 3.35
N VAL A 180 18.36 -0.57 4.33
CA VAL A 180 18.14 0.55 5.25
C VAL A 180 18.32 0.07 6.68
N GLN A 181 19.13 0.80 7.43
CA GLN A 181 19.28 0.68 8.87
C GLN A 181 18.78 1.97 9.51
N HIS A 182 17.71 1.88 10.30
CA HIS A 182 17.12 3.03 10.98
C HIS A 182 17.84 3.36 12.29
N ARG A 183 17.85 4.62 12.66
CA ARG A 183 18.32 5.13 13.96
C ARG A 183 19.73 4.66 14.32
N VAL A 184 20.65 4.76 13.39
CA VAL A 184 22.06 4.44 13.60
C VAL A 184 22.63 5.33 14.73
N SER A 185 23.41 4.74 15.64
CA SER A 185 24.02 5.46 16.76
C SER A 185 25.06 6.49 16.28
N ALA A 186 25.24 7.56 17.05
CA ALA A 186 26.23 8.60 16.75
C ALA A 186 27.67 8.05 16.63
N ASP A 187 27.99 6.98 17.36
CA ASP A 187 29.32 6.33 17.32
C ASP A 187 29.61 5.67 15.96
N LYS A 188 28.60 5.04 15.35
CA LYS A 188 28.74 4.53 13.96
C LYS A 188 28.95 5.65 12.95
N PHE A 189 28.28 6.79 13.17
CA PHE A 189 28.37 7.94 12.28
C PHE A 189 29.75 8.57 12.26
N THR A 190 30.39 8.64 13.45
CA THR A 190 31.79 9.10 13.56
C THR A 190 32.78 8.16 12.88
N THR A 191 32.50 6.86 12.82
CA THR A 191 33.32 5.87 12.08
C THR A 191 33.38 6.18 10.57
N TYR A 192 32.34 6.82 10.03
CA TYR A 192 32.30 7.28 8.62
C TYR A 192 32.81 8.71 8.43
N GLY A 193 33.45 9.32 9.47
CA GLY A 193 34.04 10.65 9.39
C GLY A 193 33.03 11.80 9.36
N MET A 194 31.81 11.57 9.79
CA MET A 194 30.75 12.57 9.82
C MET A 194 30.52 13.02 11.26
N SER A 195 30.39 14.34 11.47
CA SER A 195 29.99 14.94 12.75
C SER A 195 28.56 15.48 12.63
N GLY A 196 27.63 14.94 13.39
CA GLY A 196 26.22 15.34 13.31
C GLY A 196 25.55 15.50 14.67
N SER A 197 24.39 16.14 14.67
CA SER A 197 23.55 16.35 15.85
C SER A 197 22.96 15.02 16.40
N PRO A 198 22.67 14.92 17.70
CA PRO A 198 22.19 13.68 18.34
C PRO A 198 20.69 13.40 18.05
N GLY A 199 20.33 13.21 16.79
CA GLY A 199 18.91 13.01 16.38
C GLY A 199 18.57 11.63 15.83
N GLY A 200 19.55 10.75 15.71
CA GLY A 200 19.39 9.47 15.01
C GLY A 200 19.41 9.67 13.48
N TYR A 201 20.15 8.81 12.80
CA TYR A 201 20.33 8.84 11.35
C TYR A 201 19.91 7.50 10.78
N ASP A 202 19.35 7.52 9.57
CA ASP A 202 19.16 6.32 8.77
C ASP A 202 20.41 6.12 7.90
N PHE A 203 20.89 4.89 7.85
CA PHE A 203 22.01 4.50 7.01
C PHE A 203 21.50 3.67 5.85
N GLU A 204 21.74 4.13 4.63
CA GLU A 204 21.33 3.43 3.42
C GLU A 204 22.52 2.95 2.60
N VAL A 205 22.46 1.70 2.18
CA VAL A 205 23.37 1.13 1.18
C VAL A 205 22.60 0.82 -0.08
N GLY A 206 22.90 1.51 -1.17
CA GLY A 206 22.21 1.37 -2.44
C GLY A 206 23.08 0.75 -3.54
N PHE A 207 22.57 -0.29 -4.21
CA PHE A 207 23.12 -0.86 -5.44
C PHE A 207 22.19 -0.51 -6.59
N LYS A 208 22.73 0.12 -7.62
CA LYS A 208 21.95 0.50 -8.80
C LYS A 208 22.61 -0.04 -10.07
N ALA A 209 21.86 -0.81 -10.84
CA ALA A 209 22.31 -1.27 -12.13
C ALA A 209 22.49 -0.10 -13.11
N ARG A 210 23.53 -0.14 -13.94
CA ARG A 210 23.72 0.82 -15.04
C ARG A 210 22.63 0.65 -16.10
N ARG A 211 22.51 1.64 -16.97
CA ARG A 211 21.53 1.64 -18.08
C ARG A 211 21.68 0.34 -18.90
N GLY A 212 20.56 -0.38 -19.06
CA GLY A 212 20.51 -1.66 -19.76
C GLY A 212 20.87 -2.89 -18.93
N GLY A 213 21.56 -2.75 -17.77
CA GLY A 213 21.93 -3.86 -16.88
C GLY A 213 20.88 -4.18 -15.81
N HIS A 214 21.14 -5.23 -15.02
CA HIS A 214 20.39 -5.61 -13.81
C HIS A 214 21.36 -6.22 -12.78
N LEU A 215 20.90 -6.35 -11.53
CA LEU A 215 21.67 -6.90 -10.41
C LEU A 215 21.51 -8.43 -10.27
N GLY A 216 20.70 -9.05 -11.11
CA GLY A 216 20.27 -10.44 -11.05
C GLY A 216 18.75 -10.56 -11.05
N ALA A 217 18.21 -11.77 -11.04
CA ALA A 217 16.80 -12.03 -10.81
C ALA A 217 16.44 -11.73 -9.34
N LEU A 218 15.19 -11.37 -9.07
CA LEU A 218 14.76 -11.06 -7.70
C LEU A 218 15.02 -12.24 -6.75
N SER A 219 14.72 -13.47 -7.16
CA SER A 219 14.98 -14.68 -6.38
C SER A 219 16.46 -14.89 -6.06
N GLU A 220 17.36 -14.56 -7.00
CA GLU A 220 18.82 -14.65 -6.80
C GLU A 220 19.29 -13.58 -5.79
N VAL A 221 18.82 -12.34 -5.96
CA VAL A 221 19.18 -11.22 -5.08
C VAL A 221 18.66 -11.45 -3.66
N THR A 222 17.40 -11.89 -3.50
CA THR A 222 16.81 -12.17 -2.19
C THR A 222 17.39 -13.43 -1.55
N GLY A 223 17.66 -14.48 -2.33
CA GLY A 223 18.29 -15.71 -1.84
C GLY A 223 19.78 -15.53 -1.46
N GLY A 224 20.45 -14.52 -2.04
CA GLY A 224 21.83 -14.17 -1.69
C GLY A 224 21.97 -13.28 -0.44
N LEU A 225 20.87 -12.77 0.11
CA LEU A 225 20.87 -11.99 1.34
C LEU A 225 20.73 -12.92 2.56
N SER A 226 21.76 -12.95 3.40
CA SER A 226 21.69 -13.63 4.69
C SER A 226 20.73 -12.87 5.62
N ARG A 227 19.99 -13.62 6.45
CA ARG A 227 19.09 -13.03 7.45
C ARG A 227 19.39 -13.58 8.84
N THR A 228 19.21 -12.74 9.86
CA THR A 228 19.22 -13.17 11.26
C THR A 228 17.92 -13.90 11.61
N ASP A 229 17.90 -14.59 12.76
CA ASP A 229 16.69 -15.20 13.33
C ASP A 229 15.56 -14.18 13.58
N LYS A 230 15.93 -12.89 13.70
CA LYS A 230 14.99 -11.76 13.87
C LYS A 230 14.52 -11.15 12.54
N GLY A 231 14.91 -11.74 11.40
CA GLY A 231 14.54 -11.28 10.07
C GLY A 231 15.38 -10.11 9.51
N LEU A 232 16.37 -9.61 10.25
CA LEU A 232 17.27 -8.55 9.78
C LEU A 232 18.16 -9.06 8.65
N VAL A 233 18.40 -8.23 7.65
CA VAL A 233 19.28 -8.55 6.54
C VAL A 233 20.74 -8.27 6.93
N ILE A 234 21.63 -9.26 6.76
CA ILE A 234 23.06 -9.11 7.00
C ILE A 234 23.76 -8.80 5.68
N PHE A 235 24.50 -7.69 5.64
CA PHE A 235 25.35 -7.35 4.52
C PHE A 235 26.69 -6.83 5.02
N ARG A 236 27.80 -7.54 4.67
CA ARG A 236 29.17 -7.23 5.11
C ARG A 236 29.34 -7.10 6.62
N GLY A 237 28.59 -7.89 7.38
CA GLY A 237 28.65 -7.88 8.87
C GLY A 237 27.78 -6.80 9.52
N GLU A 238 27.09 -5.97 8.73
CA GLU A 238 26.11 -4.99 9.21
C GLU A 238 24.70 -5.54 9.10
N GLU A 239 23.84 -5.21 10.06
CA GLU A 239 22.43 -5.60 10.11
C GLU A 239 21.55 -4.45 9.60
N PHE A 240 20.59 -4.76 8.73
CA PHE A 240 19.64 -3.81 8.15
C PHE A 240 18.22 -4.26 8.43
N GLU A 241 17.36 -3.33 8.83
CA GLU A 241 15.94 -3.60 9.11
C GLU A 241 15.15 -3.80 7.83
N GLU A 242 15.52 -3.10 6.74
CA GLU A 242 14.80 -3.17 5.48
C GLU A 242 15.71 -3.49 4.30
N ALA A 243 15.16 -4.25 3.35
CA ALA A 243 15.74 -4.45 2.03
C ALA A 243 14.68 -4.16 0.96
N VAL A 244 14.87 -3.11 0.19
CA VAL A 244 13.93 -2.66 -0.85
C VAL A 244 14.53 -2.92 -2.22
N ALA A 245 13.89 -3.80 -3.00
CA ALA A 245 14.28 -4.08 -4.38
C ALA A 245 13.36 -3.37 -5.38
N THR A 246 13.93 -2.64 -6.33
CA THR A 246 13.20 -2.12 -7.49
C THR A 246 13.40 -3.07 -8.67
N VAL A 247 12.32 -3.64 -9.17
CA VAL A 247 12.33 -4.61 -10.28
C VAL A 247 11.77 -4.03 -11.56
N LEU A 248 12.15 -4.63 -12.69
CA LEU A 248 11.62 -4.31 -14.00
C LEU A 248 10.52 -5.32 -14.35
N ILE A 249 9.27 -4.85 -14.45
CA ILE A 249 8.13 -5.68 -14.86
C ILE A 249 7.64 -5.19 -16.22
N GLY A 250 7.81 -6.02 -17.25
CA GLY A 250 7.56 -5.63 -18.63
C GLY A 250 8.53 -4.52 -19.08
N LYS A 251 7.99 -3.41 -19.60
CA LYS A 251 8.81 -2.23 -20.00
C LYS A 251 8.88 -1.14 -18.93
N ARG A 252 8.36 -1.37 -17.71
CA ARG A 252 8.29 -0.37 -16.62
C ARG A 252 9.09 -0.81 -15.40
N GLN A 253 9.80 0.12 -14.77
CA GLN A 253 10.34 -0.06 -13.43
C GLN A 253 9.21 0.04 -12.41
N ARG A 254 9.21 -0.84 -11.44
CA ARG A 254 8.35 -0.82 -10.25
C ARG A 254 9.15 -1.13 -9.01
#